data_365f860c30c4c39f61391b83e3c97254
#
_entry.id   365f860c30c4c39f61391b83e3c97254
#
_cell.length_a   1.000
_cell.length_b   1.000
_cell.length_c   1.000
_cell.angle_alpha   90.00
_cell.angle_beta   90.00
_cell.angle_gamma   90.00
#
_symmetry.space_group_name_H-M   'P 1'
#
loop_
_entity.id
_entity.type
_entity.pdbx_description
1 polymer ?
#
loop_
_entity_poly.entity_id
_entity_poly.type
_entity_poly.pdbx_seq_one_letter_code
_entity_poly.pdbx_strand_id
1 'polypeptide(L)'
;MTRLLSSPLRKLLVGASFLGALLAQAPANAADSTLWQGIQKAGVLRCGAAVAAPYVMRDARSGQYSGYFVDLCRDFGEKVLKVKVEFVDTNWDNLVAGLQGGKWDLAMALNQTPERAMAVTFSVPATDYQISLLTNKDNPKFASAGNAVADYDKPGVSIAVMSGTAADKAITAVVKNATIMRLPGMDETRLAVMSKRADVLVDASDTNHLFAIANPDWTKEILPVPALAKQGVAFGLSRNATPSDLQVLNIYLTQRRETGEISALVDKASALANAGDKTPQ
;
A
#
# COMPACT_ATOMS: atom_id res chain seq x y z
N MET A 1 25.09 -18.25 -100.54
CA MET A 1 24.62 -16.91 -100.96
C MET A 1 24.67 -16.05 -99.73
N THR A 2 25.72 -15.24 -99.60
CA THR A 2 25.74 -13.79 -99.72
C THR A 2 24.98 -13.08 -98.56
N ARG A 3 25.49 -12.28 -97.76
CA ARG A 3 26.47 -11.19 -97.59
C ARG A 3 26.28 -10.67 -96.14
N LEU A 4 27.34 -10.48 -95.39
CA LEU A 4 28.06 -9.25 -95.13
C LEU A 4 27.24 -7.98 -94.75
N LEU A 5 27.52 -7.41 -93.61
CA LEU A 5 28.03 -6.06 -93.30
C LEU A 5 27.55 -5.57 -91.92
N SER A 6 28.45 -5.31 -91.07
CA SER A 6 29.21 -4.16 -90.65
C SER A 6 28.60 -3.45 -89.39
N SER A 7 29.50 -3.38 -88.42
CA SER A 7 29.36 -2.55 -87.21
C SER A 7 29.38 -1.05 -87.53
N PRO A 8 28.96 -0.17 -86.58
CA PRO A 8 30.02 0.51 -85.88
C PRO A 8 29.69 0.78 -84.36
N LEU A 9 30.78 0.84 -83.68
CA LEU A 9 31.07 1.44 -82.39
C LEU A 9 30.25 2.67 -82.07
N ARG A 10 29.56 2.67 -80.92
CA ARG A 10 29.16 3.92 -80.27
C ARG A 10 29.45 3.88 -78.77
N LYS A 11 30.26 4.80 -78.35
CA LYS A 11 30.70 5.12 -76.98
C LYS A 11 29.51 5.33 -76.10
N LEU A 12 29.45 4.62 -74.97
CA LEU A 12 28.51 4.91 -73.91
C LEU A 12 29.23 5.64 -72.77
N LEU A 13 28.74 6.82 -72.47
CA LEU A 13 29.12 7.58 -71.32
C LEU A 13 28.61 6.87 -70.04
N VAL A 14 29.56 6.68 -69.14
CA VAL A 14 29.23 6.25 -67.71
C VAL A 14 28.68 7.45 -66.97
N GLY A 15 27.38 7.48 -66.77
CA GLY A 15 26.72 8.40 -65.83
C GLY A 15 26.71 7.77 -64.43
N ALA A 16 27.60 8.22 -63.57
CA ALA A 16 27.56 7.85 -62.14
C ALA A 16 26.40 8.55 -61.46
N SER A 17 25.32 7.83 -61.25
CA SER A 17 24.18 8.27 -60.38
C SER A 17 24.56 8.09 -58.91
N PHE A 18 24.95 9.14 -58.25
CA PHE A 18 25.05 9.20 -56.80
C PHE A 18 23.63 9.10 -56.24
N LEU A 19 23.20 7.92 -55.82
CA LEU A 19 22.01 7.74 -54.98
C LEU A 19 22.37 8.15 -53.54
N GLY A 20 22.06 9.39 -53.21
CA GLY A 20 22.14 9.89 -51.82
C GLY A 20 21.16 9.11 -50.95
N ALA A 21 21.63 8.17 -50.15
CA ALA A 21 20.85 7.57 -49.08
C ALA A 21 20.57 8.64 -48.04
N LEU A 22 19.37 9.24 -48.08
CA LEU A 22 18.82 9.95 -46.91
C LEU A 22 18.60 8.88 -45.82
N LEU A 23 19.54 8.81 -44.90
CA LEU A 23 19.32 8.18 -43.60
C LEU A 23 18.23 8.97 -42.93
N ALA A 24 16.99 8.51 -43.05
CA ALA A 24 15.91 8.96 -42.19
C ALA A 24 16.34 8.62 -40.75
N GLN A 25 16.84 9.60 -40.03
CA GLN A 25 16.97 9.53 -38.57
C GLN A 25 15.55 9.32 -38.05
N ALA A 26 15.21 8.07 -37.71
CA ALA A 26 14.03 7.81 -36.89
C ALA A 26 14.15 8.70 -35.65
N PRO A 27 13.08 9.42 -35.27
CA PRO A 27 13.11 10.18 -34.04
C PRO A 27 13.50 9.20 -32.94
N ALA A 28 14.58 9.50 -32.22
CA ALA A 28 14.90 8.80 -31.00
C ALA A 28 13.62 8.82 -30.17
N ASN A 29 13.07 7.63 -29.88
CA ASN A 29 11.92 7.51 -29.01
C ASN A 29 12.19 8.37 -27.80
N ALA A 30 11.35 9.39 -27.60
CA ALA A 30 11.31 10.10 -26.34
C ALA A 30 11.17 8.99 -25.29
N ALA A 31 12.20 8.78 -24.48
CA ALA A 31 12.13 7.86 -23.37
C ALA A 31 10.86 8.19 -22.60
N ASP A 32 9.94 7.23 -22.49
CA ASP A 32 8.71 7.44 -21.72
C ASP A 32 9.11 8.03 -20.37
N SER A 33 8.50 9.17 -20.03
CA SER A 33 8.82 9.87 -18.78
C SER A 33 8.61 8.89 -17.63
N THR A 34 9.59 8.82 -16.72
CA THR A 34 9.42 7.98 -15.51
C THR A 34 8.20 8.43 -14.71
N LEU A 35 7.71 7.57 -13.82
CA LEU A 35 6.58 7.90 -12.94
C LEU A 35 6.79 9.26 -12.24
N TRP A 36 7.98 9.45 -11.65
CA TRP A 36 8.28 10.68 -10.91
C TRP A 36 8.37 11.92 -11.80
N GLN A 37 8.92 11.78 -13.01
CA GLN A 37 8.95 12.90 -13.98
C GLN A 37 7.54 13.31 -14.41
N GLY A 38 6.64 12.34 -14.61
CA GLY A 38 5.22 12.59 -14.88
C GLY A 38 4.55 13.36 -13.75
N ILE A 39 4.77 12.96 -12.50
CA ILE A 39 4.25 13.61 -11.30
C ILE A 39 4.84 15.01 -11.13
N GLN A 40 6.15 15.18 -11.34
CA GLN A 40 6.79 16.51 -11.28
C GLN A 40 6.22 17.46 -12.33
N LYS A 41 5.96 16.97 -13.54
CA LYS A 41 5.32 17.76 -14.60
C LYS A 41 3.87 18.11 -14.27
N ALA A 42 3.14 17.22 -13.61
CA ALA A 42 1.78 17.49 -13.14
C ALA A 42 1.74 18.41 -11.92
N GLY A 43 2.84 18.54 -11.18
CA GLY A 43 2.97 19.40 -10.00
C GLY A 43 2.27 18.86 -8.74
N VAL A 44 1.78 17.62 -8.76
CA VAL A 44 1.04 17.03 -7.65
C VAL A 44 1.32 15.54 -7.54
N LEU A 45 1.56 15.07 -6.30
CA LEU A 45 1.60 13.66 -5.90
C LEU A 45 0.30 13.31 -5.18
N ARG A 46 -0.46 12.36 -5.71
CA ARG A 46 -1.71 11.88 -5.10
C ARG A 46 -1.44 10.61 -4.29
N CYS A 47 -1.82 10.62 -3.01
CA CYS A 47 -1.64 9.51 -2.09
C CYS A 47 -3.00 8.94 -1.69
N GLY A 48 -3.30 7.69 -2.08
CA GLY A 48 -4.51 6.99 -1.67
C GLY A 48 -4.47 6.68 -0.17
N ALA A 49 -5.50 7.13 0.56
CA ALA A 49 -5.57 7.15 2.02
C ALA A 49 -6.74 6.31 2.52
N ALA A 50 -6.47 5.05 2.86
CA ALA A 50 -7.40 4.20 3.61
C ALA A 50 -7.06 4.28 5.11
N VAL A 51 -8.05 4.64 5.95
CA VAL A 51 -7.81 4.92 7.37
C VAL A 51 -7.51 3.65 8.16
N ALA A 52 -6.42 3.67 8.90
CA ALA A 52 -6.04 2.74 9.95
C ALA A 52 -4.97 3.40 10.82
N ALA A 53 -5.28 3.69 12.08
CA ALA A 53 -4.31 4.26 13.02
C ALA A 53 -3.26 3.20 13.44
N PRO A 54 -2.00 3.55 13.61
CA PRO A 54 -1.38 4.88 13.49
C PRO A 54 -0.84 5.20 12.09
N TYR A 55 -1.08 4.35 11.10
CA TYR A 55 -0.56 4.46 9.73
C TYR A 55 -1.10 5.69 8.99
N VAL A 56 -2.41 5.74 8.88
CA VAL A 56 -3.20 6.79 8.23
C VAL A 56 -4.40 7.09 9.13
N MET A 57 -4.52 8.32 9.56
CA MET A 57 -5.63 8.82 10.38
C MET A 57 -6.29 9.99 9.67
N ARG A 58 -7.55 10.21 9.95
CA ARG A 58 -8.30 11.36 9.44
C ARG A 58 -9.10 11.99 10.57
N ASP A 59 -8.89 13.26 10.81
CA ASP A 59 -9.68 14.01 11.77
C ASP A 59 -11.11 14.20 11.24
N ALA A 60 -12.11 13.78 12.02
CA ALA A 60 -13.51 13.79 11.60
C ALA A 60 -14.08 15.21 11.43
N ARG A 61 -13.53 16.22 12.13
CA ARG A 61 -14.02 17.59 12.10
C ARG A 61 -13.39 18.40 10.98
N SER A 62 -12.06 18.35 10.85
CA SER A 62 -11.31 19.11 9.85
C SER A 62 -11.12 18.37 8.54
N GLY A 63 -11.27 17.04 8.53
CA GLY A 63 -10.95 16.18 7.40
C GLY A 63 -9.45 16.02 7.14
N GLN A 64 -8.59 16.58 7.99
CA GLN A 64 -7.14 16.54 7.82
C GLN A 64 -6.58 15.14 8.04
N TYR A 65 -5.66 14.75 7.17
CA TYR A 65 -4.93 13.51 7.29
C TYR A 65 -3.66 13.66 8.14
N SER A 66 -3.41 12.66 8.97
CA SER A 66 -2.23 12.49 9.82
C SER A 66 -1.82 11.01 9.89
N GLY A 67 -0.73 10.71 10.59
CA GLY A 67 -0.18 9.37 10.67
C GLY A 67 1.16 9.26 9.94
N TYR A 68 1.95 8.23 10.28
CA TYR A 68 3.32 8.20 9.80
C TYR A 68 3.45 7.94 8.29
N PHE A 69 2.54 7.21 7.64
CA PHE A 69 2.53 7.11 6.18
C PHE A 69 2.10 8.41 5.50
N VAL A 70 1.23 9.18 6.14
CA VAL A 70 0.84 10.52 5.68
C VAL A 70 2.05 11.46 5.73
N ASP A 71 2.79 11.46 6.85
CA ASP A 71 4.00 12.27 7.01
C ASP A 71 5.09 11.84 6.01
N LEU A 72 5.31 10.54 5.81
CA LEU A 72 6.25 10.02 4.80
C LEU A 72 5.86 10.41 3.38
N CYS A 73 4.56 10.30 3.00
CA CYS A 73 4.10 10.68 1.67
C CYS A 73 4.26 12.17 1.43
N ARG A 74 3.90 13.00 2.42
CA ARG A 74 4.06 14.46 2.35
C ARG A 74 5.52 14.85 2.19
N ASP A 75 6.38 14.30 3.03
CA ASP A 75 7.82 14.59 2.99
C ASP A 75 8.46 14.15 1.67
N PHE A 76 8.11 12.99 1.15
CA PHE A 76 8.59 12.52 -0.15
C PHE A 76 8.13 13.45 -1.29
N GLY A 77 6.85 13.81 -1.33
CA GLY A 77 6.33 14.71 -2.37
C GLY A 77 6.95 16.10 -2.31
N GLU A 78 6.97 16.71 -1.13
CA GLU A 78 7.42 18.09 -0.96
C GLU A 78 8.94 18.25 -1.01
N LYS A 79 9.69 17.33 -0.36
CA LYS A 79 11.15 17.48 -0.25
C LYS A 79 11.94 16.77 -1.36
N VAL A 80 11.46 15.60 -1.83
CA VAL A 80 12.16 14.85 -2.88
C VAL A 80 11.66 15.21 -4.27
N LEU A 81 10.34 15.10 -4.50
CA LEU A 81 9.77 15.39 -5.82
C LEU A 81 9.55 16.89 -6.08
N LYS A 82 9.52 17.73 -5.04
CA LYS A 82 9.25 19.18 -5.11
C LYS A 82 7.89 19.51 -5.71
N VAL A 83 6.87 18.75 -5.33
CA VAL A 83 5.48 18.92 -5.75
C VAL A 83 4.53 19.03 -4.57
N LYS A 84 3.31 19.49 -4.80
CA LYS A 84 2.22 19.42 -3.82
C LYS A 84 1.81 17.97 -3.57
N VAL A 85 1.28 17.71 -2.38
CA VAL A 85 0.74 16.39 -2.02
C VAL A 85 -0.76 16.51 -1.76
N GLU A 86 -1.52 15.60 -2.35
CA GLU A 86 -2.95 15.44 -2.13
C GLU A 86 -3.24 14.05 -1.57
N PHE A 87 -4.04 14.00 -0.50
CA PHE A 87 -4.53 12.75 0.06
C PHE A 87 -5.92 12.48 -0.48
N VAL A 88 -6.07 11.33 -1.17
CA VAL A 88 -7.32 10.92 -1.79
C VAL A 88 -7.99 9.88 -0.92
N ASP A 89 -9.18 10.24 -0.42
CA ASP A 89 -9.96 9.36 0.45
C ASP A 89 -10.35 8.05 -0.25
N THR A 90 -10.18 6.95 0.45
CA THR A 90 -10.55 5.62 -0.04
C THR A 90 -10.70 4.63 1.12
N ASN A 91 -11.07 3.40 0.81
CA ASN A 91 -11.11 2.28 1.74
C ASN A 91 -10.18 1.14 1.27
N TRP A 92 -10.01 0.15 2.12
CA TRP A 92 -9.10 -0.97 1.86
C TRP A 92 -9.51 -1.84 0.67
N ASP A 93 -10.82 -1.98 0.40
CA ASP A 93 -11.32 -2.74 -0.75
C ASP A 93 -10.95 -2.08 -2.08
N ASN A 94 -10.87 -0.74 -2.11
CA ASN A 94 -10.64 0.05 -3.32
C ASN A 94 -9.19 0.52 -3.50
N LEU A 95 -8.34 0.39 -2.46
CA LEU A 95 -6.99 1.00 -2.45
C LEU A 95 -6.11 0.50 -3.61
N VAL A 96 -6.11 -0.80 -3.88
CA VAL A 96 -5.35 -1.40 -4.99
C VAL A 96 -5.98 -1.06 -6.35
N ALA A 97 -7.29 -1.21 -6.47
CA ALA A 97 -7.99 -0.94 -7.72
C ALA A 97 -7.89 0.53 -8.16
N GLY A 98 -7.95 1.46 -7.21
CA GLY A 98 -7.79 2.88 -7.49
C GLY A 98 -6.37 3.23 -7.96
N LEU A 99 -5.35 2.58 -7.39
CA LEU A 99 -3.96 2.72 -7.86
C LEU A 99 -3.81 2.21 -9.30
N GLN A 100 -4.37 1.04 -9.62
CA GLN A 100 -4.37 0.50 -10.98
C GLN A 100 -5.12 1.40 -11.97
N GLY A 101 -6.20 2.03 -11.51
CA GLY A 101 -7.01 2.97 -12.30
C GLY A 101 -6.42 4.39 -12.35
N GLY A 102 -5.26 4.66 -11.77
CA GLY A 102 -4.60 5.97 -11.77
C GLY A 102 -5.34 7.05 -10.98
N LYS A 103 -6.19 6.67 -10.01
CA LYS A 103 -6.86 7.64 -9.11
C LYS A 103 -5.88 8.29 -8.15
N TRP A 104 -4.83 7.60 -7.78
CA TRP A 104 -3.68 8.07 -7.00
C TRP A 104 -2.39 7.45 -7.52
N ASP A 105 -1.27 8.01 -7.13
CA ASP A 105 0.06 7.63 -7.60
C ASP A 105 0.77 6.70 -6.61
N LEU A 106 0.48 6.86 -5.32
CA LEU A 106 0.94 5.98 -4.23
C LEU A 106 -0.25 5.47 -3.42
N ALA A 107 -0.29 4.18 -3.13
CA ALA A 107 -1.15 3.60 -2.11
C ALA A 107 -0.38 3.55 -0.79
N MET A 108 -0.90 4.22 0.25
CA MET A 108 -0.25 4.27 1.57
C MET A 108 -0.54 3.03 2.40
N ALA A 109 0.41 2.65 3.25
CA ALA A 109 0.28 1.60 4.29
C ALA A 109 -0.18 0.23 3.77
N LEU A 110 0.23 -0.13 2.56
CA LEU A 110 -0.19 -1.37 1.93
C LEU A 110 0.69 -2.54 2.38
N ASN A 111 0.07 -3.55 3.00
CA ASN A 111 0.77 -4.77 3.37
C ASN A 111 1.28 -5.51 2.13
N GLN A 112 2.53 -5.94 2.18
CA GLN A 112 3.16 -6.74 1.13
C GLN A 112 2.64 -8.16 1.18
N THR A 113 1.73 -8.50 0.26
CA THR A 113 1.26 -9.88 0.06
C THR A 113 1.52 -10.32 -1.38
N PRO A 114 1.71 -11.64 -1.64
CA PRO A 114 1.90 -12.15 -2.99
C PRO A 114 0.78 -11.74 -3.95
N GLU A 115 -0.48 -11.79 -3.51
CA GLU A 115 -1.64 -11.44 -4.33
C GLU A 115 -1.60 -9.96 -4.74
N ARG A 116 -1.27 -9.07 -3.79
CA ARG A 116 -1.13 -7.63 -4.08
C ARG A 116 0.08 -7.35 -4.98
N ALA A 117 1.18 -8.09 -4.80
CA ALA A 117 2.37 -7.97 -5.64
C ALA A 117 2.12 -8.36 -7.10
N MET A 118 1.11 -9.18 -7.39
CA MET A 118 0.65 -9.43 -8.75
C MET A 118 -0.07 -8.23 -9.38
N ALA A 119 -0.63 -7.35 -8.57
CA ALA A 119 -1.45 -6.21 -9.00
C ALA A 119 -0.71 -4.87 -8.95
N VAL A 120 0.25 -4.71 -8.06
CA VAL A 120 1.00 -3.47 -7.82
C VAL A 120 2.49 -3.77 -7.64
N THR A 121 3.31 -2.74 -7.73
CA THR A 121 4.73 -2.78 -7.36
C THR A 121 4.88 -2.20 -5.95
N PHE A 122 5.73 -2.79 -5.13
CA PHE A 122 5.95 -2.35 -3.75
C PHE A 122 7.29 -1.65 -3.57
N SER A 123 7.33 -0.62 -2.72
CA SER A 123 8.58 -0.14 -2.14
C SER A 123 9.16 -1.16 -1.15
N VAL A 124 10.39 -0.93 -0.66
CA VAL A 124 10.84 -1.54 0.58
C VAL A 124 9.86 -1.20 1.71
N PRO A 125 9.68 -2.08 2.71
CA PRO A 125 8.78 -1.78 3.81
C PRO A 125 9.30 -0.61 4.65
N ALA A 126 8.37 0.26 5.07
CA ALA A 126 8.65 1.28 6.06
C ALA A 126 8.68 0.67 7.47
N THR A 127 7.73 -0.21 7.76
CA THR A 127 7.57 -0.91 9.04
C THR A 127 7.18 -2.35 8.84
N ASP A 128 7.28 -3.14 9.90
CA ASP A 128 6.77 -4.50 9.96
C ASP A 128 5.31 -4.52 10.40
N TYR A 129 4.62 -5.58 10.05
CA TYR A 129 3.23 -5.84 10.37
C TYR A 129 3.08 -7.24 10.97
N GLN A 130 2.30 -7.32 12.03
CA GLN A 130 1.82 -8.57 12.60
C GLN A 130 0.34 -8.42 12.94
N ILE A 131 -0.44 -9.50 12.83
CA ILE A 131 -1.84 -9.52 13.25
C ILE A 131 -1.92 -9.93 14.71
N SER A 132 -2.79 -9.25 15.46
CA SER A 132 -3.23 -9.68 16.78
C SER A 132 -4.74 -9.88 16.84
N LEU A 133 -5.18 -10.61 17.86
CA LEU A 133 -6.57 -10.76 18.28
C LEU A 133 -6.77 -9.88 19.51
N LEU A 134 -7.92 -9.23 19.60
CA LEU A 134 -8.30 -8.50 20.80
C LEU A 134 -9.69 -8.96 21.22
N THR A 135 -9.87 -9.26 22.50
CA THR A 135 -11.14 -9.72 23.08
C THR A 135 -11.39 -9.08 24.44
N ASN A 136 -12.62 -9.21 24.92
CA ASN A 136 -12.90 -8.90 26.33
C ASN A 136 -12.25 -9.97 27.21
N LYS A 137 -11.41 -9.55 28.19
CA LYS A 137 -10.69 -10.45 29.12
C LYS A 137 -11.62 -11.34 29.94
N ASP A 138 -12.87 -10.87 30.18
CA ASP A 138 -13.88 -11.57 30.97
C ASP A 138 -14.87 -12.36 30.10
N ASN A 139 -14.61 -12.52 28.78
CA ASN A 139 -15.49 -13.29 27.92
C ASN A 139 -15.40 -14.79 28.27
N PRO A 140 -16.49 -15.40 28.79
CA PRO A 140 -16.46 -16.80 29.25
C PRO A 140 -16.17 -17.79 28.12
N LYS A 141 -16.39 -17.45 26.86
CA LYS A 141 -16.04 -18.28 25.70
C LYS A 141 -14.53 -18.57 25.60
N PHE A 142 -13.71 -17.69 26.24
CA PHE A 142 -12.25 -17.74 26.14
C PHE A 142 -11.54 -17.92 27.48
N ALA A 143 -12.26 -18.34 28.54
CA ALA A 143 -11.69 -18.52 29.88
C ALA A 143 -10.47 -19.49 29.91
N SER A 144 -10.43 -20.48 29.02
CA SER A 144 -9.31 -21.43 28.87
C SER A 144 -8.56 -21.30 27.55
N ALA A 145 -8.77 -20.19 26.80
CA ALA A 145 -8.13 -19.98 25.51
C ALA A 145 -6.66 -19.62 25.69
N GLY A 146 -5.80 -20.26 24.90
CA GLY A 146 -4.38 -19.92 24.76
C GLY A 146 -4.15 -18.84 23.72
N ASN A 147 -3.04 -18.97 22.98
CA ASN A 147 -2.67 -18.01 21.95
C ASN A 147 -2.85 -18.56 20.51
N ALA A 148 -3.41 -19.74 20.33
CA ALA A 148 -3.67 -20.25 18.98
C ALA A 148 -4.95 -19.64 18.40
N VAL A 149 -4.98 -19.33 17.10
CA VAL A 149 -6.19 -18.86 16.42
C VAL A 149 -7.34 -19.84 16.60
N ALA A 150 -7.04 -21.14 16.62
CA ALA A 150 -8.03 -22.22 16.83
C ALA A 150 -8.78 -22.10 18.16
N ASP A 151 -8.20 -21.49 19.19
CA ASP A 151 -8.85 -21.27 20.48
C ASP A 151 -10.01 -20.28 20.40
N TYR A 152 -10.05 -19.48 19.34
CA TYR A 152 -11.04 -18.45 19.03
C TYR A 152 -11.96 -18.85 17.87
N ASP A 153 -11.61 -19.89 17.11
CA ASP A 153 -12.40 -20.41 15.99
C ASP A 153 -13.41 -21.48 16.49
N LYS A 154 -14.46 -21.02 17.17
CA LYS A 154 -15.48 -21.91 17.75
C LYS A 154 -16.88 -21.56 17.23
N PRO A 155 -17.81 -22.54 17.14
CA PRO A 155 -19.22 -22.25 16.88
C PRO A 155 -19.79 -21.23 17.89
N GLY A 156 -20.53 -20.25 17.40
CA GLY A 156 -21.11 -19.18 18.22
C GLY A 156 -20.13 -18.05 18.59
N VAL A 157 -18.88 -18.10 18.12
CA VAL A 157 -17.95 -16.96 18.18
C VAL A 157 -18.13 -16.07 16.95
N SER A 158 -18.15 -14.75 17.17
CA SER A 158 -18.17 -13.74 16.12
C SER A 158 -16.87 -12.95 16.13
N ILE A 159 -16.23 -12.87 14.96
CA ILE A 159 -14.95 -12.20 14.73
C ILE A 159 -15.18 -10.95 13.87
N ALA A 160 -14.93 -9.78 14.43
CA ALA A 160 -14.94 -8.51 13.68
C ALA A 160 -13.60 -8.31 12.98
N VAL A 161 -13.65 -7.90 11.73
CA VAL A 161 -12.47 -7.54 10.93
C VAL A 161 -12.83 -6.44 9.93
N MET A 162 -11.90 -5.55 9.65
CA MET A 162 -12.10 -4.51 8.63
C MET A 162 -11.97 -5.12 7.23
N SER A 163 -12.99 -4.90 6.40
CA SER A 163 -13.08 -5.45 5.04
C SER A 163 -11.88 -5.03 4.16
N GLY A 164 -11.43 -5.96 3.30
CA GLY A 164 -10.36 -5.71 2.31
C GLY A 164 -8.94 -5.61 2.88
N THR A 165 -8.76 -5.69 4.20
CA THR A 165 -7.44 -5.64 4.83
C THR A 165 -6.67 -6.95 4.69
N ALA A 166 -5.37 -6.91 5.01
CA ALA A 166 -4.57 -8.13 5.13
C ALA A 166 -5.06 -9.02 6.28
N ALA A 167 -5.58 -8.41 7.36
CA ALA A 167 -6.17 -9.12 8.48
C ALA A 167 -7.43 -9.91 8.07
N ASP A 168 -8.32 -9.31 7.27
CA ASP A 168 -9.50 -9.99 6.72
C ASP A 168 -9.10 -11.23 5.91
N LYS A 169 -8.17 -11.08 4.98
CA LYS A 169 -7.71 -12.21 4.17
C LYS A 169 -7.07 -13.32 5.00
N ALA A 170 -6.20 -12.94 5.94
CA ALA A 170 -5.49 -13.91 6.76
C ALA A 170 -6.42 -14.68 7.70
N ILE A 171 -7.34 -13.99 8.38
CA ILE A 171 -8.29 -14.67 9.29
C ILE A 171 -9.28 -15.54 8.51
N THR A 172 -9.74 -15.08 7.36
CA THR A 172 -10.66 -15.82 6.49
C THR A 172 -10.05 -17.13 5.98
N ALA A 173 -8.75 -17.16 5.75
CA ALA A 173 -8.06 -18.37 5.26
C ALA A 173 -7.99 -19.50 6.30
N VAL A 174 -8.09 -19.19 7.59
CA VAL A 174 -7.87 -20.16 8.67
C VAL A 174 -9.10 -20.48 9.51
N VAL A 175 -10.06 -19.55 9.61
CA VAL A 175 -11.30 -19.73 10.39
C VAL A 175 -12.28 -20.61 9.64
N LYS A 176 -12.87 -21.58 10.36
CA LYS A 176 -13.81 -22.57 9.81
C LYS A 176 -15.14 -22.62 10.56
N ASN A 177 -15.15 -22.27 11.85
CA ASN A 177 -16.28 -22.46 12.75
C ASN A 177 -16.89 -21.16 13.24
N ALA A 178 -16.07 -20.14 13.47
CA ALA A 178 -16.53 -18.83 13.90
C ALA A 178 -17.14 -18.04 12.73
N THR A 179 -18.03 -17.10 13.05
CA THR A 179 -18.63 -16.21 12.06
C THR A 179 -17.74 -14.98 11.88
N ILE A 180 -17.34 -14.68 10.64
CA ILE A 180 -16.57 -13.47 10.33
C ILE A 180 -17.52 -12.33 9.97
N MET A 181 -17.47 -11.26 10.76
CA MET A 181 -18.19 -10.00 10.55
C MET A 181 -17.25 -8.99 9.89
N ARG A 182 -17.43 -8.74 8.60
CA ARG A 182 -16.66 -7.73 7.85
C ARG A 182 -17.33 -6.39 7.97
N LEU A 183 -16.58 -5.40 8.44
CA LEU A 183 -17.07 -4.03 8.68
C LEU A 183 -16.23 -3.03 7.88
N PRO A 184 -16.82 -1.88 7.48
CA PRO A 184 -16.19 -0.98 6.52
C PRO A 184 -15.01 -0.20 7.09
N GLY A 185 -14.96 0.01 8.40
CA GLY A 185 -13.96 0.85 9.05
C GLY A 185 -13.50 0.35 10.40
N MET A 186 -12.47 0.99 10.91
CA MET A 186 -11.86 0.67 12.20
C MET A 186 -12.82 0.95 13.37
N ASP A 187 -13.57 2.04 13.31
CA ASP A 187 -14.49 2.44 14.39
C ASP A 187 -15.65 1.44 14.50
N GLU A 188 -16.16 0.96 13.37
CA GLU A 188 -17.23 -0.05 13.35
C GLU A 188 -16.75 -1.40 13.90
N THR A 189 -15.49 -1.78 13.64
CA THR A 189 -14.92 -3.03 14.18
C THR A 189 -14.72 -2.94 15.68
N ARG A 190 -14.20 -1.81 16.18
CA ARG A 190 -14.04 -1.53 17.62
C ARG A 190 -15.39 -1.48 18.33
N LEU A 191 -16.36 -0.76 17.76
CA LEU A 191 -17.73 -0.70 18.30
C LEU A 191 -18.41 -2.06 18.38
N ALA A 192 -18.15 -2.94 17.41
CA ALA A 192 -18.71 -4.30 17.42
C ALA A 192 -18.24 -5.11 18.64
N VAL A 193 -16.96 -5.01 19.00
CA VAL A 193 -16.41 -5.70 20.18
C VAL A 193 -16.82 -5.00 21.48
N MET A 194 -16.81 -3.67 21.53
CA MET A 194 -17.27 -2.90 22.69
C MET A 194 -18.73 -3.19 23.05
N SER A 195 -19.60 -3.28 22.05
CA SER A 195 -21.03 -3.57 22.19
C SER A 195 -21.33 -5.08 22.30
N LYS A 196 -20.31 -5.93 22.34
CA LYS A 196 -20.44 -7.42 22.41
C LYS A 196 -21.20 -8.02 21.22
N ARG A 197 -21.31 -7.32 20.08
CA ARG A 197 -21.80 -7.90 18.81
C ARG A 197 -20.76 -8.82 18.17
N ALA A 198 -19.48 -8.56 18.43
CA ALA A 198 -18.39 -9.47 18.14
C ALA A 198 -17.65 -9.86 19.41
N ASP A 199 -17.12 -11.06 19.44
CA ASP A 199 -16.35 -11.61 20.54
C ASP A 199 -14.85 -11.29 20.42
N VAL A 200 -14.37 -11.17 19.19
CA VAL A 200 -12.96 -10.96 18.84
C VAL A 200 -12.85 -9.86 17.79
N LEU A 201 -11.88 -8.97 17.95
CA LEU A 201 -11.41 -8.06 16.91
C LEU A 201 -10.08 -8.61 16.36
N VAL A 202 -9.96 -8.65 15.04
CA VAL A 202 -8.73 -9.05 14.34
C VAL A 202 -8.21 -7.86 13.54
N ASP A 203 -7.02 -7.37 13.90
CA ASP A 203 -6.39 -6.23 13.23
C ASP A 203 -4.87 -6.29 13.35
N ALA A 204 -4.16 -5.27 12.84
CA ALA A 204 -2.75 -5.06 13.08
C ALA A 204 -2.45 -4.99 14.59
N SER A 205 -1.32 -5.56 15.00
CA SER A 205 -0.96 -5.61 16.43
C SER A 205 -0.75 -4.22 17.02
N ASP A 206 -0.14 -3.30 16.29
CA ASP A 206 0.03 -1.92 16.74
C ASP A 206 -1.30 -1.17 16.84
N THR A 207 -2.24 -1.36 15.90
CA THR A 207 -3.60 -0.81 15.97
C THR A 207 -4.37 -1.35 17.17
N ASN A 208 -4.35 -2.67 17.40
CA ASN A 208 -5.00 -3.29 18.54
C ASN A 208 -4.33 -2.92 19.86
N HIS A 209 -3.01 -2.80 19.87
CA HIS A 209 -2.25 -2.38 21.07
C HIS A 209 -2.66 -0.96 21.52
N LEU A 210 -2.74 -0.01 20.58
CA LEU A 210 -3.22 1.33 20.87
C LEU A 210 -4.63 1.31 21.48
N PHE A 211 -5.52 0.52 20.92
CA PHE A 211 -6.87 0.38 21.46
C PHE A 211 -6.88 -0.31 22.83
N ALA A 212 -6.02 -1.31 23.06
CA ALA A 212 -5.92 -2.00 24.33
C ALA A 212 -5.41 -1.10 25.45
N ILE A 213 -4.39 -0.28 25.22
CA ILE A 213 -3.87 0.65 26.23
C ILE A 213 -4.84 1.80 26.53
N ALA A 214 -5.70 2.16 25.59
CA ALA A 214 -6.80 3.12 25.82
C ALA A 214 -7.97 2.49 26.61
N ASN A 215 -8.10 1.15 26.62
CA ASN A 215 -9.19 0.42 27.24
C ASN A 215 -8.71 -0.75 28.14
N PRO A 216 -7.79 -0.50 29.10
CA PRO A 216 -7.10 -1.56 29.84
C PRO A 216 -8.02 -2.37 30.76
N ASP A 217 -9.16 -1.78 31.15
CA ASP A 217 -10.06 -2.39 32.15
C ASP A 217 -10.76 -3.65 31.62
N TRP A 218 -10.96 -3.76 30.30
CA TRP A 218 -11.72 -4.88 29.74
C TRP A 218 -11.03 -5.59 28.58
N THR A 219 -10.01 -5.03 27.96
CA THR A 219 -9.36 -5.63 26.79
C THR A 219 -8.27 -6.64 27.16
N LYS A 220 -8.12 -7.63 26.31
CA LYS A 220 -6.98 -8.56 26.25
C LYS A 220 -6.53 -8.68 24.81
N GLU A 221 -5.28 -8.27 24.56
CA GLU A 221 -4.62 -8.51 23.28
C GLU A 221 -3.91 -9.86 23.28
N ILE A 222 -4.00 -10.57 22.18
CA ILE A 222 -3.38 -11.89 21.97
C ILE A 222 -2.56 -11.83 20.67
N LEU A 223 -1.28 -12.12 20.77
CA LEU A 223 -0.42 -12.37 19.61
C LEU A 223 -0.50 -13.87 19.27
N PRO A 224 -1.05 -14.24 18.11
CA PRO A 224 -1.22 -15.65 17.75
C PRO A 224 0.09 -16.39 17.62
N VAL A 225 0.10 -17.65 18.11
CA VAL A 225 1.22 -18.57 17.95
C VAL A 225 0.70 -19.88 17.36
N PRO A 226 1.15 -20.26 16.16
CA PRO A 226 2.03 -19.49 15.25
C PRO A 226 1.42 -18.17 14.82
N ALA A 227 2.28 -17.23 14.40
CA ALA A 227 1.81 -15.94 13.93
C ALA A 227 0.86 -16.10 12.73
N LEU A 228 -0.29 -15.41 12.77
CA LEU A 228 -1.31 -15.48 11.71
C LEU A 228 -0.80 -14.86 10.40
N ALA A 229 -0.14 -13.71 10.49
CA ALA A 229 0.62 -13.11 9.41
C ALA A 229 1.73 -12.20 9.95
N LYS A 230 2.88 -12.21 9.26
CA LYS A 230 3.97 -11.25 9.43
C LYS A 230 4.43 -10.80 8.06
N GLN A 231 4.47 -9.49 7.82
CA GLN A 231 4.82 -8.94 6.51
C GLN A 231 5.22 -7.47 6.63
N GLY A 232 5.88 -6.93 5.59
CA GLY A 232 6.19 -5.52 5.57
C GLY A 232 4.97 -4.66 5.24
N VAL A 233 4.96 -3.43 5.74
CA VAL A 233 4.02 -2.38 5.34
C VAL A 233 4.77 -1.36 4.49
N ALA A 234 4.29 -1.14 3.26
CA ALA A 234 5.01 -0.40 2.23
C ALA A 234 4.10 0.57 1.48
N PHE A 235 4.69 1.36 0.60
CA PHE A 235 3.93 2.04 -0.44
C PHE A 235 3.68 1.09 -1.62
N GLY A 236 2.46 1.12 -2.14
CA GLY A 236 2.13 0.52 -3.43
C GLY A 236 2.27 1.54 -4.55
N LEU A 237 2.86 1.14 -5.67
CA LEU A 237 3.00 1.89 -6.90
C LEU A 237 2.32 1.16 -8.05
N SER A 238 2.03 1.88 -9.15
CA SER A 238 1.61 1.25 -10.39
C SER A 238 2.60 0.17 -10.83
N ARG A 239 2.10 -0.92 -11.42
CA ARG A 239 2.95 -1.96 -12.04
C ARG A 239 3.86 -1.43 -13.14
N ASN A 240 3.52 -0.28 -13.73
CA ASN A 240 4.32 0.38 -14.74
C ASN A 240 5.49 1.21 -14.16
N ALA A 241 5.60 1.32 -12.83
CA ALA A 241 6.75 1.93 -12.19
C ALA A 241 8.03 1.18 -12.57
N THR A 242 9.04 1.90 -13.03
CA THR A 242 10.32 1.34 -13.43
C THR A 242 11.17 0.96 -12.20
N PRO A 243 12.19 0.11 -12.36
CA PRO A 243 13.17 -0.11 -11.30
C PRO A 243 13.83 1.18 -10.80
N SER A 244 14.04 2.15 -11.67
CA SER A 244 14.59 3.46 -11.31
C SER A 244 13.62 4.28 -10.46
N ASP A 245 12.32 4.23 -10.76
CA ASP A 245 11.31 4.87 -9.93
C ASP A 245 11.29 4.28 -8.52
N LEU A 246 11.31 2.94 -8.44
CA LEU A 246 11.40 2.23 -7.16
C LEU A 246 12.66 2.59 -6.38
N GLN A 247 13.80 2.69 -7.05
CA GLN A 247 15.07 3.00 -6.41
C GLN A 247 15.01 4.35 -5.67
N VAL A 248 14.41 5.38 -6.27
CA VAL A 248 14.27 6.70 -5.62
C VAL A 248 13.50 6.58 -4.30
N LEU A 249 12.32 5.95 -4.33
CA LEU A 249 11.50 5.78 -3.13
C LEU A 249 12.16 4.84 -2.09
N ASN A 250 12.81 3.78 -2.55
CA ASN A 250 13.49 2.83 -1.67
C ASN A 250 14.68 3.45 -0.96
N ILE A 251 15.50 4.27 -1.63
CA ILE A 251 16.60 5.01 -1.00
C ILE A 251 16.04 5.96 0.05
N TYR A 252 15.00 6.71 -0.29
CA TYR A 252 14.33 7.63 0.62
C TYR A 252 13.87 6.92 1.91
N LEU A 253 13.16 5.78 1.79
CA LEU A 253 12.65 5.02 2.94
C LEU A 253 13.79 4.39 3.74
N THR A 254 14.78 3.81 3.07
CA THR A 254 15.91 3.15 3.72
C THR A 254 16.71 4.15 4.56
N GLN A 255 17.04 5.32 4.02
CA GLN A 255 17.77 6.35 4.77
C GLN A 255 17.01 6.75 6.04
N ARG A 256 15.70 7.00 5.97
CA ARG A 256 14.89 7.39 7.14
C ARG A 256 14.73 6.27 8.16
N ARG A 257 14.71 5.02 7.72
CA ARG A 257 14.70 3.89 8.63
C ARG A 257 16.03 3.76 9.37
N GLU A 258 17.15 3.82 8.64
CA GLU A 258 18.49 3.69 9.22
C GLU A 258 18.84 4.85 10.18
N THR A 259 18.31 6.04 9.96
CA THR A 259 18.47 7.19 10.87
C THR A 259 17.50 7.18 12.05
N GLY A 260 16.56 6.22 12.13
CA GLY A 260 15.53 6.16 13.18
C GLY A 260 14.37 7.16 12.98
N GLU A 261 14.35 7.90 11.87
CA GLU A 261 13.30 8.91 11.60
C GLU A 261 11.92 8.25 11.46
N ILE A 262 11.83 7.08 10.81
CA ILE A 262 10.56 6.34 10.72
C ILE A 262 10.09 5.91 12.11
N SER A 263 10.96 5.43 12.99
CA SER A 263 10.60 5.07 14.37
C SER A 263 10.01 6.27 15.11
N ALA A 264 10.65 7.43 15.01
CA ALA A 264 10.15 8.66 15.64
C ALA A 264 8.78 9.10 15.08
N LEU A 265 8.54 8.90 13.78
CA LEU A 265 7.23 9.18 13.17
C LEU A 265 6.16 8.19 13.66
N VAL A 266 6.49 6.92 13.83
CA VAL A 266 5.59 5.90 14.41
C VAL A 266 5.21 6.27 15.84
N ASP A 267 6.20 6.62 16.68
CA ASP A 267 5.96 7.03 18.08
C ASP A 267 5.05 8.26 18.16
N LYS A 268 5.33 9.27 17.32
CA LYS A 268 4.49 10.47 17.22
C LYS A 268 3.05 10.14 16.81
N ALA A 269 2.88 9.32 15.78
CA ALA A 269 1.56 8.95 15.28
C ALA A 269 0.78 8.12 16.31
N SER A 270 1.46 7.22 17.02
CA SER A 270 0.90 6.41 18.10
C SER A 270 0.44 7.27 19.27
N ALA A 271 1.24 8.25 19.68
CA ALA A 271 0.86 9.20 20.72
C ALA A 271 -0.36 10.04 20.31
N LEU A 272 -0.43 10.47 19.05
CA LEU A 272 -1.56 11.22 18.52
C LEU A 272 -2.84 10.37 18.47
N ALA A 273 -2.76 9.12 18.04
CA ALA A 273 -3.88 8.19 18.03
C ALA A 273 -4.45 7.98 19.44
N ASN A 274 -3.57 7.76 20.43
CA ASN A 274 -3.97 7.60 21.85
C ASN A 274 -4.64 8.85 22.43
N ALA A 275 -4.23 10.04 22.02
CA ALA A 275 -4.84 11.29 22.47
C ALA A 275 -6.24 11.47 21.87
N GLY A 276 -6.46 11.07 20.63
CA GLY A 276 -7.76 11.10 19.96
C GLY A 276 -8.79 10.14 20.58
N ASP A 277 -8.38 8.93 20.94
CA ASP A 277 -9.24 7.91 21.56
C ASP A 277 -9.72 8.30 22.99
N LYS A 278 -9.05 9.25 23.65
CA LYS A 278 -9.40 9.73 24.98
C LYS A 278 -10.34 10.95 25.01
N THR A 279 -10.62 11.54 23.86
CA THR A 279 -11.53 12.69 23.79
C THR A 279 -12.97 12.16 23.71
N PRO A 280 -13.86 12.46 24.70
CA PRO A 280 -15.27 12.09 24.61
C PRO A 280 -15.90 12.70 23.36
N GLN A 281 -16.57 11.88 22.57
CA GLN A 281 -17.36 12.32 21.42
C GLN A 281 -18.64 13.04 21.87
#